data_b5a89682567c7e3caee8c5f50bfbc67d
#
_entry.id   b5a89682567c7e3caee8c5f50bfbc67d
#
_cell.length_a   1.000
_cell.length_b   1.000
_cell.length_c   1.000
_cell.angle_alpha   90.00
_cell.angle_beta   90.00
_cell.angle_gamma   90.00
#
_symmetry.space_group_name_H-M   'P 1'
#
loop_
_entity.id
_entity.type
_entity.pdbx_description
1 polymer ?
#
loop_
_entity_poly.entity_id
_entity_poly.type
_entity_poly.pdbx_seq_one_letter_code
_entity_poly.pdbx_strand_id
1 'polypeptide(L)'
;MYLRQGDVQRALPVLERAVGLCQSWHIPLFLPIEVAILGLAYVLDGRIDAGLALVEQGVEQQVARGRRRRLAPAIACLSEAYLLAGRLEEARQRAAQAVDLAHQYQQRGNQAWALWLRGESTARQASPEVELAAGHYRQALALAEELGMRPLQAHCHLGLGNLYGRSGRRDEARAELTTALELYRSMEMSFWPPQVEAALAEVEAR
;
A
#
# COMPACT_ATOMS: atom_id res chain seq x y z
N MET A 1 5.47 11.03 -0.68
CA MET A 1 6.64 10.64 0.15
C MET A 1 6.21 10.38 1.59
N TYR A 2 5.71 11.36 2.33
CA TYR A 2 5.32 11.21 3.76
C TYR A 2 4.39 10.04 4.07
N LEU A 3 3.33 9.79 3.28
CA LEU A 3 2.41 8.66 3.50
C LEU A 3 3.13 7.31 3.53
N ARG A 4 4.10 7.10 2.64
CA ARG A 4 4.86 5.84 2.57
C ARG A 4 5.88 5.70 3.70
N GLN A 5 6.23 6.83 4.34
CA GLN A 5 7.03 6.86 5.57
C GLN A 5 6.20 6.64 6.85
N GLY A 6 4.86 6.62 6.74
CA GLY A 6 3.94 6.55 7.86
C GLY A 6 3.65 7.91 8.54
N ASP A 7 4.18 9.01 7.99
CA ASP A 7 4.00 10.35 8.56
C ASP A 7 2.74 11.02 7.98
N VAL A 8 1.58 10.55 8.44
CA VAL A 8 0.28 11.01 7.98
C VAL A 8 0.06 12.49 8.35
N GLN A 9 0.52 12.91 9.53
CA GLN A 9 0.33 14.27 10.02
C GLN A 9 1.04 15.32 9.15
N ARG A 10 2.21 15.00 8.61
CA ARG A 10 2.88 15.87 7.64
C ARG A 10 2.32 15.72 6.22
N ALA A 11 1.79 14.57 5.86
CA ALA A 11 1.22 14.35 4.54
C ALA A 11 -0.07 15.15 4.32
N LEU A 12 -0.95 15.19 5.31
CA LEU A 12 -2.29 15.78 5.20
C LEU A 12 -2.28 17.24 4.72
N PRO A 13 -1.60 18.20 5.38
CA PRO A 13 -1.64 19.59 4.94
C PRO A 13 -1.05 19.80 3.54
N VAL A 14 -0.08 18.99 3.16
CA VAL A 14 0.52 19.04 1.81
C VAL A 14 -0.48 18.57 0.77
N LEU A 15 -1.20 17.47 1.03
CA LEU A 15 -2.19 16.91 0.11
C LEU A 15 -3.44 17.79 0.01
N GLU A 16 -3.92 18.33 1.10
CA GLU A 16 -5.04 19.29 1.10
C GLU A 16 -4.69 20.54 0.27
N ARG A 17 -3.48 21.05 0.45
CA ARG A 17 -2.98 22.18 -0.35
C ARG A 17 -2.86 21.80 -1.84
N ALA A 18 -2.36 20.60 -2.16
CA ALA A 18 -2.24 20.13 -3.54
C ALA A 18 -3.61 20.05 -4.23
N VAL A 19 -4.61 19.47 -3.56
CA VAL A 19 -5.99 19.42 -4.06
C VAL A 19 -6.56 20.83 -4.24
N GLY A 20 -6.39 21.72 -3.26
CA GLY A 20 -6.83 23.12 -3.34
C GLY A 20 -6.22 23.88 -4.51
N LEU A 21 -4.91 23.70 -4.76
CA LEU A 21 -4.23 24.30 -5.91
C LEU A 21 -4.76 23.73 -7.26
N CYS A 22 -4.96 22.42 -7.35
CA CYS A 22 -5.53 21.80 -8.54
C CYS A 22 -6.95 22.32 -8.85
N GLN A 23 -7.74 22.62 -7.83
CA GLN A 23 -9.07 23.19 -7.96
C GLN A 23 -9.02 24.67 -8.37
N SER A 24 -8.26 25.50 -7.66
CA SER A 24 -8.19 26.95 -7.89
C SER A 24 -7.58 27.31 -9.23
N TRP A 25 -6.58 26.55 -9.68
CA TRP A 25 -5.91 26.78 -10.96
C TRP A 25 -6.51 25.98 -12.12
N HIS A 26 -7.64 25.31 -11.88
CA HIS A 26 -8.33 24.50 -12.89
C HIS A 26 -7.39 23.50 -13.58
N ILE A 27 -6.62 22.71 -12.78
CA ILE A 27 -5.71 21.71 -13.30
C ILE A 27 -6.40 20.31 -13.28
N PRO A 28 -7.22 19.99 -14.27
CA PRO A 28 -8.02 18.77 -14.26
C PRO A 28 -7.18 17.50 -14.46
N LEU A 29 -5.91 17.66 -14.86
CA LEU A 29 -5.02 16.55 -15.17
C LEU A 29 -4.63 15.76 -13.93
N PHE A 30 -4.32 16.45 -12.83
CA PHE A 30 -3.81 15.85 -11.60
C PHE A 30 -4.90 15.67 -10.53
N LEU A 31 -5.92 16.51 -10.53
CA LEU A 31 -6.94 16.56 -9.47
C LEU A 31 -7.49 15.18 -9.05
N PRO A 32 -7.89 14.25 -9.97
CA PRO A 32 -8.47 12.98 -9.53
C PRO A 32 -7.51 12.09 -8.73
N ILE A 33 -6.22 12.05 -9.11
CA ILE A 33 -5.25 11.24 -8.38
C ILE A 33 -4.89 11.89 -7.04
N GLU A 34 -4.79 13.22 -6.97
CA GLU A 34 -4.53 13.92 -5.71
C GLU A 34 -5.71 13.75 -4.73
N VAL A 35 -6.95 13.76 -5.23
CA VAL A 35 -8.16 13.47 -4.42
C VAL A 35 -8.12 12.03 -3.89
N ALA A 36 -7.74 11.05 -4.71
CA ALA A 36 -7.62 9.66 -4.27
C ALA A 36 -6.51 9.49 -3.20
N ILE A 37 -5.37 10.15 -3.37
CA ILE A 37 -4.27 10.09 -2.40
C ILE A 37 -4.66 10.81 -1.09
N LEU A 38 -5.35 11.95 -1.16
CA LEU A 38 -5.88 12.64 0.03
C LEU A 38 -6.89 11.76 0.76
N GLY A 39 -7.77 11.08 0.02
CA GLY A 39 -8.72 10.14 0.61
C GLY A 39 -8.01 9.01 1.35
N LEU A 40 -6.97 8.42 0.78
CA LEU A 40 -6.15 7.42 1.47
C LEU A 40 -5.50 8.00 2.74
N ALA A 41 -5.01 9.24 2.70
CA ALA A 41 -4.47 9.91 3.88
C ALA A 41 -5.52 10.08 4.98
N TYR A 42 -6.78 10.38 4.62
CA TYR A 42 -7.89 10.46 5.58
C TYR A 42 -8.20 9.10 6.21
N VAL A 43 -8.19 8.01 5.42
CA VAL A 43 -8.36 6.65 5.96
C VAL A 43 -7.26 6.31 6.94
N LEU A 44 -6.01 6.63 6.63
CA LEU A 44 -4.85 6.42 7.52
C LEU A 44 -4.90 7.28 8.80
N ASP A 45 -5.56 8.45 8.74
CA ASP A 45 -5.81 9.33 9.88
C ASP A 45 -7.03 8.90 10.72
N GLY A 46 -7.69 7.79 10.37
CA GLY A 46 -8.88 7.27 11.06
C GLY A 46 -10.21 7.83 10.57
N ARG A 47 -10.21 8.76 9.61
CA ARG A 47 -11.43 9.33 8.98
C ARG A 47 -11.91 8.44 7.85
N ILE A 48 -12.32 7.18 8.18
CA ILE A 48 -12.52 6.10 7.21
C ILE A 48 -13.58 6.45 6.17
N ASP A 49 -14.78 6.82 6.58
CA ASP A 49 -15.89 7.07 5.64
C ASP A 49 -15.61 8.25 4.71
N ALA A 50 -15.11 9.35 5.25
CA ALA A 50 -14.74 10.52 4.46
C ALA A 50 -13.59 10.20 3.48
N GLY A 51 -12.61 9.43 3.95
CA GLY A 51 -11.50 8.99 3.13
C GLY A 51 -11.93 8.08 1.99
N LEU A 52 -12.76 7.07 2.27
CA LEU A 52 -13.29 6.17 1.24
C LEU A 52 -14.06 6.93 0.17
N ALA A 53 -14.96 7.86 0.57
CA ALA A 53 -15.72 8.68 -0.38
C ALA A 53 -14.80 9.47 -1.33
N LEU A 54 -13.70 10.04 -0.81
CA LEU A 54 -12.73 10.77 -1.64
C LEU A 54 -11.95 9.85 -2.58
N VAL A 55 -11.52 8.67 -2.12
CA VAL A 55 -10.81 7.72 -2.99
C VAL A 55 -11.73 7.24 -4.12
N GLU A 56 -12.97 6.88 -3.81
CA GLU A 56 -13.98 6.46 -4.78
C GLU A 56 -14.24 7.58 -5.80
N GLN A 57 -14.44 8.81 -5.34
CA GLN A 57 -14.60 10.00 -6.19
C GLN A 57 -13.40 10.19 -7.13
N GLY A 58 -12.18 10.06 -6.64
CA GLY A 58 -10.96 10.16 -7.44
C GLY A 58 -10.91 9.12 -8.55
N VAL A 59 -11.25 7.87 -8.23
CA VAL A 59 -11.33 6.76 -9.19
C VAL A 59 -12.41 7.03 -10.25
N GLU A 60 -13.61 7.39 -9.85
CA GLU A 60 -14.72 7.71 -10.76
C GLU A 60 -14.37 8.84 -11.73
N GLN A 61 -13.74 9.90 -11.24
CA GLN A 61 -13.28 11.01 -12.08
C GLN A 61 -12.20 10.56 -13.08
N GLN A 62 -11.30 9.63 -12.73
CA GLN A 62 -10.34 9.07 -13.67
C GLN A 62 -11.01 8.25 -14.76
N VAL A 63 -12.00 7.42 -14.39
CA VAL A 63 -12.79 6.61 -15.33
C VAL A 63 -13.58 7.49 -16.29
N ALA A 64 -14.33 8.46 -15.77
CA ALA A 64 -15.16 9.38 -16.55
C ALA A 64 -14.35 10.17 -17.60
N ARG A 65 -13.08 10.44 -17.32
CA ARG A 65 -12.18 11.15 -18.24
C ARG A 65 -11.46 10.24 -19.23
N GLY A 66 -11.73 8.94 -19.22
CA GLY A 66 -11.11 7.96 -20.13
C GLY A 66 -9.59 7.80 -19.94
N ARG A 67 -9.04 8.21 -18.80
CA ARG A 67 -7.58 8.24 -18.55
C ARG A 67 -7.06 6.90 -18.02
N ARG A 68 -7.20 5.86 -18.79
CA ARG A 68 -6.86 4.48 -18.38
C ARG A 68 -5.43 4.32 -17.88
N ARG A 69 -4.44 5.02 -18.47
CA ARG A 69 -3.04 4.96 -18.03
C ARG A 69 -2.81 5.50 -16.63
N ARG A 70 -3.67 6.35 -16.08
CA ARG A 70 -3.57 6.90 -14.73
C ARG A 70 -4.48 6.21 -13.71
N LEU A 71 -5.16 5.17 -14.15
CA LEU A 71 -6.15 4.48 -13.33
C LEU A 71 -5.49 3.52 -12.33
N ALA A 72 -4.39 2.85 -12.71
CA ALA A 72 -3.71 1.88 -11.85
C ALA A 72 -3.35 2.43 -10.45
N PRO A 73 -2.68 3.59 -10.29
CA PRO A 73 -2.37 4.12 -8.97
C PRO A 73 -3.61 4.55 -8.18
N ALA A 74 -4.68 5.04 -8.83
CA ALA A 74 -5.91 5.39 -8.13
C ALA A 74 -6.65 4.14 -7.61
N ILE A 75 -6.70 3.08 -8.41
CA ILE A 75 -7.25 1.77 -8.00
C ILE A 75 -6.40 1.15 -6.87
N ALA A 76 -5.08 1.31 -6.91
CA ALA A 76 -4.21 0.87 -5.82
C ALA A 76 -4.53 1.63 -4.51
N CYS A 77 -4.74 2.95 -4.55
CA CYS A 77 -5.20 3.71 -3.39
C CYS A 77 -6.56 3.21 -2.87
N LEU A 78 -7.50 2.87 -3.77
CA LEU A 78 -8.80 2.34 -3.38
C LEU A 78 -8.68 0.95 -2.74
N SER A 79 -7.81 0.08 -3.27
CA SER A 79 -7.51 -1.21 -2.67
C SER A 79 -6.95 -1.06 -1.25
N GLU A 80 -5.98 -0.15 -1.07
CA GLU A 80 -5.37 0.10 0.24
C GLU A 80 -6.38 0.69 1.24
N ALA A 81 -7.24 1.61 0.79
CA ALA A 81 -8.30 2.19 1.59
C ALA A 81 -9.33 1.13 2.05
N TYR A 82 -9.75 0.23 1.15
CA TYR A 82 -10.63 -0.89 1.52
C TYR A 82 -9.96 -1.86 2.48
N LEU A 83 -8.66 -2.15 2.29
CA LEU A 83 -7.90 -3.00 3.19
C LEU A 83 -7.85 -2.45 4.61
N LEU A 84 -7.63 -1.14 4.75
CA LEU A 84 -7.61 -0.43 6.04
C LEU A 84 -9.01 -0.34 6.68
N ALA A 85 -10.06 -0.27 5.87
CA ALA A 85 -11.46 -0.29 6.30
C ALA A 85 -11.97 -1.72 6.63
N GLY A 86 -11.15 -2.76 6.50
CA GLY A 86 -11.53 -4.16 6.74
C GLY A 86 -12.39 -4.79 5.63
N ARG A 87 -12.57 -4.11 4.49
CA ARG A 87 -13.31 -4.58 3.31
C ARG A 87 -12.40 -5.45 2.44
N LEU A 88 -12.03 -6.63 2.95
CA LEU A 88 -10.94 -7.46 2.39
C LEU A 88 -11.22 -7.96 0.97
N GLU A 89 -12.45 -8.35 0.67
CA GLU A 89 -12.80 -8.87 -0.66
C GLU A 89 -12.73 -7.78 -1.73
N GLU A 90 -13.25 -6.59 -1.42
CA GLU A 90 -13.15 -5.44 -2.33
C GLU A 90 -11.68 -5.00 -2.48
N ALA A 91 -10.91 -5.01 -1.40
CA ALA A 91 -9.47 -4.72 -1.46
C ALA A 91 -8.75 -5.67 -2.42
N ARG A 92 -9.02 -6.99 -2.32
CA ARG A 92 -8.44 -8.02 -3.18
C ARG A 92 -8.79 -7.83 -4.65
N GLN A 93 -10.06 -7.56 -4.95
CA GLN A 93 -10.52 -7.32 -6.31
C GLN A 93 -9.86 -6.08 -6.92
N ARG A 94 -9.75 -4.99 -6.15
CA ARG A 94 -9.08 -3.76 -6.61
C ARG A 94 -7.58 -3.93 -6.77
N ALA A 95 -6.92 -4.67 -5.87
CA ALA A 95 -5.50 -5.00 -6.03
C ALA A 95 -5.23 -5.77 -7.33
N ALA A 96 -6.05 -6.79 -7.65
CA ALA A 96 -5.95 -7.52 -8.90
C ALA A 96 -6.13 -6.60 -10.12
N GLN A 97 -7.17 -5.76 -10.11
CA GLN A 97 -7.41 -4.79 -11.17
C GLN A 97 -6.24 -3.81 -11.36
N ALA A 98 -5.63 -3.35 -10.24
CA ALA A 98 -4.47 -2.47 -10.29
C ALA A 98 -3.24 -3.15 -10.90
N VAL A 99 -2.99 -4.43 -10.58
CA VAL A 99 -1.92 -5.23 -11.20
C VAL A 99 -2.11 -5.33 -12.71
N ASP A 100 -3.32 -5.70 -13.16
CA ASP A 100 -3.63 -5.87 -14.58
C ASP A 100 -3.44 -4.56 -15.36
N LEU A 101 -3.96 -3.46 -14.83
CA LEU A 101 -3.80 -2.13 -15.44
C LEU A 101 -2.33 -1.70 -15.46
N ALA A 102 -1.60 -1.88 -14.37
CA ALA A 102 -0.19 -1.50 -14.29
C ALA A 102 0.65 -2.33 -15.27
N HIS A 103 0.37 -3.62 -15.41
CA HIS A 103 1.01 -4.50 -16.40
C HIS A 103 0.69 -4.06 -17.83
N GLN A 104 -0.61 -3.85 -18.16
CA GLN A 104 -1.06 -3.42 -19.48
C GLN A 104 -0.37 -2.13 -19.96
N TYR A 105 -0.13 -1.20 -19.04
CA TYR A 105 0.50 0.09 -19.35
C TYR A 105 1.99 0.16 -19.02
N GLN A 106 2.62 -0.98 -18.72
CA GLN A 106 4.06 -1.10 -18.41
C GLN A 106 4.52 -0.19 -17.27
N GLN A 107 3.66 -0.02 -16.26
CA GLN A 107 3.92 0.83 -15.09
C GLN A 107 4.52 -0.02 -13.96
N ARG A 108 5.75 -0.45 -14.12
CA ARG A 108 6.40 -1.44 -13.26
C ARG A 108 6.39 -1.07 -11.78
N GLY A 109 6.63 0.20 -11.43
CA GLY A 109 6.56 0.67 -10.05
C GLY A 109 5.13 0.57 -9.45
N ASN A 110 4.09 0.93 -10.22
CA ASN A 110 2.71 0.76 -9.78
C ASN A 110 2.32 -0.73 -9.69
N GLN A 111 2.86 -1.57 -10.58
CA GLN A 111 2.68 -3.01 -10.54
C GLN A 111 3.25 -3.62 -9.24
N ALA A 112 4.45 -3.19 -8.83
CA ALA A 112 5.07 -3.63 -7.60
C ALA A 112 4.21 -3.31 -6.36
N TRP A 113 3.70 -2.07 -6.25
CA TRP A 113 2.78 -1.67 -5.18
C TRP A 113 1.46 -2.47 -5.21
N ALA A 114 0.88 -2.69 -6.39
CA ALA A 114 -0.36 -3.45 -6.53
C ALA A 114 -0.18 -4.93 -6.16
N LEU A 115 0.97 -5.54 -6.47
CA LEU A 115 1.32 -6.90 -6.05
C LEU A 115 1.48 -7.00 -4.53
N TRP A 116 2.11 -6.01 -3.90
CA TRP A 116 2.18 -5.93 -2.45
C TRP A 116 0.77 -5.88 -1.82
N LEU A 117 -0.14 -5.05 -2.34
CA LEU A 117 -1.54 -4.98 -1.90
C LEU A 117 -2.28 -6.32 -2.08
N ARG A 118 -1.98 -7.08 -3.15
CA ARG A 118 -2.49 -8.44 -3.31
C ARG A 118 -2.00 -9.36 -2.21
N GLY A 119 -0.72 -9.29 -1.86
CA GLY A 119 -0.14 -9.99 -0.72
C GLY A 119 -0.87 -9.66 0.58
N GLU A 120 -1.01 -8.36 0.89
CA GLU A 120 -1.70 -7.87 2.09
C GLU A 120 -3.15 -8.34 2.18
N SER A 121 -3.91 -8.21 1.09
CA SER A 121 -5.33 -8.60 1.07
C SER A 121 -5.53 -10.11 1.16
N THR A 122 -4.62 -10.92 0.59
CA THR A 122 -4.65 -12.38 0.72
C THR A 122 -4.23 -12.84 2.11
N ALA A 123 -3.19 -12.21 2.69
CA ALA A 123 -2.66 -12.56 4.00
C ALA A 123 -3.61 -12.23 5.16
N ARG A 124 -4.55 -11.30 4.99
CA ARG A 124 -5.52 -10.89 6.04
C ARG A 124 -6.85 -11.65 6.00
N GLN A 125 -7.03 -12.57 5.07
CA GLN A 125 -8.23 -13.42 5.05
C GLN A 125 -8.32 -14.31 6.31
N ALA A 126 -9.54 -14.74 6.66
CA ALA A 126 -9.77 -15.62 7.82
C ALA A 126 -9.02 -16.96 7.73
N SER A 127 -8.86 -17.48 6.50
CA SER A 127 -8.04 -18.65 6.20
C SER A 127 -7.06 -18.26 5.09
N PRO A 128 -5.92 -17.67 5.43
CA PRO A 128 -4.99 -17.16 4.42
C PRO A 128 -4.33 -18.32 3.66
N GLU A 129 -4.31 -18.20 2.34
CA GLU A 129 -3.50 -19.06 1.46
C GLU A 129 -2.04 -18.59 1.54
N VAL A 130 -1.29 -19.15 2.52
CA VAL A 130 0.05 -18.67 2.90
C VAL A 130 0.99 -18.59 1.70
N GLU A 131 1.09 -19.65 0.89
CA GLU A 131 2.00 -19.67 -0.25
C GLU A 131 1.55 -18.72 -1.38
N LEU A 132 0.24 -18.52 -1.56
CA LEU A 132 -0.27 -17.55 -2.52
C LEU A 132 0.07 -16.11 -2.10
N ALA A 133 -0.16 -15.77 -0.83
CA ALA A 133 0.18 -14.47 -0.28
C ALA A 133 1.70 -14.21 -0.34
N ALA A 134 2.51 -15.19 0.07
CA ALA A 134 3.95 -15.13 -0.03
C ALA A 134 4.43 -14.96 -1.49
N GLY A 135 3.80 -15.64 -2.44
CA GLY A 135 4.07 -15.50 -3.86
C GLY A 135 3.86 -14.06 -4.36
N HIS A 136 2.81 -13.40 -3.93
CA HIS A 136 2.55 -11.98 -4.29
C HIS A 136 3.59 -11.03 -3.67
N TYR A 137 3.95 -11.22 -2.40
CA TYR A 137 5.01 -10.42 -1.77
C TYR A 137 6.36 -10.61 -2.45
N ARG A 138 6.76 -11.85 -2.79
CA ARG A 138 8.02 -12.13 -3.49
C ARG A 138 8.06 -11.50 -4.89
N GLN A 139 6.95 -11.52 -5.63
CA GLN A 139 6.85 -10.84 -6.92
C GLN A 139 6.97 -9.31 -6.77
N ALA A 140 6.32 -8.74 -5.76
CA ALA A 140 6.44 -7.32 -5.45
C ALA A 140 7.88 -6.95 -5.06
N LEU A 141 8.52 -7.77 -4.22
CA LEU A 141 9.89 -7.60 -3.76
C LEU A 141 10.88 -7.62 -4.92
N ALA A 142 10.79 -8.62 -5.80
CA ALA A 142 11.67 -8.71 -6.97
C ALA A 142 11.60 -7.46 -7.87
N LEU A 143 10.38 -6.94 -8.12
CA LEU A 143 10.22 -5.69 -8.86
C LEU A 143 10.75 -4.48 -8.08
N ALA A 144 10.55 -4.45 -6.76
CA ALA A 144 11.00 -3.37 -5.90
C ALA A 144 12.55 -3.34 -5.82
N GLU A 145 13.20 -4.49 -5.80
CA GLU A 145 14.68 -4.61 -5.85
C GLU A 145 15.22 -4.10 -7.18
N GLU A 146 14.67 -4.58 -8.29
CA GLU A 146 15.09 -4.16 -9.63
C GLU A 146 14.94 -2.63 -9.84
N LEU A 147 13.89 -2.04 -9.28
CA LEU A 147 13.58 -0.62 -9.42
C LEU A 147 14.18 0.26 -8.31
N GLY A 148 14.90 -0.31 -7.34
CA GLY A 148 15.47 0.40 -6.21
C GLY A 148 14.42 1.00 -5.26
N MET A 149 13.22 0.42 -5.16
CA MET A 149 12.11 0.90 -4.35
C MET A 149 12.24 0.45 -2.88
N ARG A 150 13.28 0.93 -2.19
CA ARG A 150 13.63 0.50 -0.83
C ARG A 150 12.47 0.52 0.19
N PRO A 151 11.59 1.55 0.22
CA PRO A 151 10.42 1.51 1.10
C PRO A 151 9.50 0.31 0.85
N LEU A 152 9.27 -0.04 -0.42
CA LEU A 152 8.44 -1.19 -0.77
C LEU A 152 9.11 -2.52 -0.44
N GLN A 153 10.44 -2.62 -0.59
CA GLN A 153 11.20 -3.79 -0.13
C GLN A 153 10.95 -4.03 1.37
N ALA A 154 11.09 -2.98 2.19
CA ALA A 154 10.83 -3.08 3.62
C ALA A 154 9.38 -3.51 3.93
N HIS A 155 8.39 -2.98 3.21
CA HIS A 155 7.00 -3.39 3.36
C HIS A 155 6.77 -4.85 2.95
N CYS A 156 7.42 -5.35 1.89
CA CYS A 156 7.33 -6.75 1.48
C CYS A 156 7.92 -7.68 2.54
N HIS A 157 9.09 -7.37 3.08
CA HIS A 157 9.71 -8.14 4.16
C HIS A 157 8.85 -8.13 5.43
N LEU A 158 8.25 -6.99 5.81
CA LEU A 158 7.32 -6.91 6.94
C LEU A 158 6.08 -7.79 6.70
N GLY A 159 5.49 -7.74 5.49
CA GLY A 159 4.33 -8.56 5.11
C GLY A 159 4.64 -10.06 5.17
N LEU A 160 5.78 -10.49 4.62
CA LEU A 160 6.25 -11.88 4.68
C LEU A 160 6.50 -12.32 6.12
N GLY A 161 7.18 -11.52 6.92
CA GLY A 161 7.47 -11.81 8.30
C GLY A 161 6.21 -12.01 9.14
N ASN A 162 5.23 -11.11 9.01
CA ASN A 162 3.94 -11.23 9.67
C ASN A 162 3.16 -12.48 9.21
N LEU A 163 3.20 -12.80 7.92
CA LEU A 163 2.54 -13.98 7.35
C LEU A 163 3.15 -15.26 7.90
N TYR A 164 4.49 -15.38 7.91
CA TYR A 164 5.21 -16.53 8.42
C TYR A 164 5.06 -16.69 9.94
N GLY A 165 5.08 -15.59 10.70
CA GLY A 165 4.84 -15.61 12.15
C GLY A 165 3.47 -16.18 12.51
N ARG A 166 2.42 -15.79 11.77
CA ARG A 166 1.06 -16.32 11.95
C ARG A 166 0.92 -17.78 11.52
N SER A 167 1.71 -18.24 10.55
CA SER A 167 1.72 -19.62 10.08
C SER A 167 2.66 -20.57 10.86
N GLY A 168 3.33 -20.08 11.91
CA GLY A 168 4.23 -20.87 12.75
C GLY A 168 5.65 -21.07 12.17
N ARG A 169 5.98 -20.44 11.08
CA ARG A 169 7.31 -20.49 10.41
C ARG A 169 8.26 -19.47 11.05
N ARG A 170 8.66 -19.72 12.30
CA ARG A 170 9.34 -18.75 13.17
C ARG A 170 10.67 -18.25 12.62
N ASP A 171 11.53 -19.15 12.12
CA ASP A 171 12.87 -18.78 11.65
C ASP A 171 12.78 -17.88 10.41
N GLU A 172 11.86 -18.20 9.49
CA GLU A 172 11.60 -17.39 8.31
C GLU A 172 10.98 -16.04 8.69
N ALA A 173 10.02 -16.03 9.62
CA ALA A 173 9.42 -14.79 10.14
C ALA A 173 10.49 -13.87 10.74
N ARG A 174 11.39 -14.41 11.56
CA ARG A 174 12.49 -13.64 12.18
C ARG A 174 13.41 -13.05 11.12
N ALA A 175 13.84 -13.84 10.14
CA ALA A 175 14.71 -13.38 9.08
C ALA A 175 14.09 -12.20 8.30
N GLU A 176 12.83 -12.35 7.87
CA GLU A 176 12.12 -11.32 7.13
C GLU A 176 11.90 -10.04 7.95
N LEU A 177 11.47 -10.16 9.22
CA LEU A 177 11.26 -9.02 10.10
C LEU A 177 12.57 -8.28 10.42
N THR A 178 13.67 -9.01 10.61
CA THR A 178 14.99 -8.40 10.84
C THR A 178 15.41 -7.56 9.63
N THR A 179 15.27 -8.10 8.43
CA THR A 179 15.55 -7.37 7.18
C THR A 179 14.66 -6.13 7.03
N ALA A 180 13.37 -6.24 7.34
CA ALA A 180 12.46 -5.10 7.31
C ALA A 180 12.91 -3.99 8.28
N LEU A 181 13.30 -4.36 9.51
CA LEU A 181 13.75 -3.43 10.54
C LEU A 181 15.01 -2.67 10.11
N GLU A 182 15.99 -3.38 9.56
CA GLU A 182 17.22 -2.79 9.04
C GLU A 182 16.94 -1.79 7.92
N LEU A 183 16.08 -2.16 6.97
CA LEU A 183 15.69 -1.29 5.87
C LEU A 183 14.99 -0.02 6.36
N TYR A 184 13.99 -0.14 7.27
CA TYR A 184 13.29 1.03 7.82
C TYR A 184 14.23 1.96 8.57
N ARG A 185 15.12 1.40 9.42
CA ARG A 185 16.12 2.20 10.15
C ARG A 185 17.08 2.92 9.21
N SER A 186 17.57 2.23 8.18
CA SER A 186 18.49 2.83 7.19
C SER A 186 17.88 3.96 6.35
N MET A 187 16.53 4.02 6.28
CA MET A 187 15.79 5.08 5.59
C MET A 187 15.21 6.14 6.55
N GLU A 188 15.49 6.03 7.86
CA GLU A 188 14.95 6.92 8.90
C GLU A 188 13.40 6.96 8.94
N MET A 189 12.75 5.84 8.59
CA MET A 189 11.30 5.69 8.59
C MET A 189 10.79 5.35 9.99
N SER A 190 10.79 6.32 10.90
CA SER A 190 10.62 6.14 12.35
C SER A 190 9.26 5.56 12.79
N PHE A 191 8.25 5.60 11.94
CA PHE A 191 6.92 5.04 12.23
C PHE A 191 6.90 3.50 12.27
N TRP A 192 7.70 2.84 11.41
CA TRP A 192 7.63 1.40 11.20
C TRP A 192 8.44 0.54 12.19
N PRO A 193 9.63 0.95 12.65
CA PRO A 193 10.46 0.13 13.55
C PRO A 193 9.73 -0.40 14.80
N PRO A 194 8.93 0.39 15.53
CA PRO A 194 8.21 -0.12 16.70
C PRO A 194 7.23 -1.25 16.37
N GLN A 195 6.61 -1.20 15.19
CA GLN A 195 5.66 -2.22 14.74
C GLN A 195 6.39 -3.52 14.38
N VAL A 196 7.57 -3.42 13.75
CA VAL A 196 8.42 -4.58 13.43
C VAL A 196 8.99 -5.21 14.70
N GLU A 197 9.44 -4.40 15.66
CA GLU A 197 9.95 -4.87 16.95
C GLU A 197 8.88 -5.60 17.75
N ALA A 198 7.64 -5.10 17.75
CA ALA A 198 6.50 -5.80 18.35
C ALA A 198 6.24 -7.16 17.68
N ALA A 199 6.27 -7.22 16.34
CA ALA A 199 6.08 -8.46 15.60
C ALA A 199 7.20 -9.48 15.88
N LEU A 200 8.47 -9.02 16.00
CA LEU A 200 9.60 -9.86 16.39
C LEU A 200 9.40 -10.44 17.78
N ALA A 201 9.01 -9.62 18.76
CA ALA A 201 8.75 -10.08 20.13
C ALA A 201 7.62 -11.13 20.18
N GLU A 202 6.55 -10.98 19.36
CA GLU A 202 5.50 -11.98 19.26
C GLU A 202 5.98 -13.32 18.68
N VAL A 203 6.87 -13.29 17.69
CA VAL A 203 7.47 -14.50 17.09
C VAL A 203 8.38 -15.23 18.08
N GLU A 204 9.09 -14.49 18.93
CA GLU A 204 9.99 -15.05 19.95
C GLU A 204 9.23 -15.65 21.15
N ALA A 205 8.08 -15.07 21.52
CA ALA A 205 7.27 -15.49 22.66
C ALA A 205 6.45 -16.78 22.40
N ARG A 206 6.24 -17.16 21.15
CA ARG A 206 5.49 -18.37 20.74
C ARG A 206 6.39 -19.59 20.63
#